data_5a38e190c158b33e64fc73cdaeca636a
#
_entry.id   5a38e190c158b33e64fc73cdaeca636a
#
_cell.length_a   1.000
_cell.length_b   1.000
_cell.length_c   1.000
_cell.angle_alpha   90.00
_cell.angle_beta   90.00
_cell.angle_gamma   90.00
#
_symmetry.space_group_name_H-M   'P 1'
#
loop_
_entity.id
_entity.type
_entity.pdbx_description
1 polymer ?
#
loop_
_entity_poly.entity_id
_entity_poly.type
_entity_poly.pdbx_seq_one_letter_code
_entity_poly.pdbx_strand_id
1 'polypeptide(L)'
;LSKRIRLAGIDTPESRTKDEYEKKLGLESKEWLKKHLEGAKDIIIKTELPDSTEKYGRIIGHLYINGEELSINNQMINEGYAWEYDGGTKQKDFWTLLSKRK
;
A
#
# COMPACT_ATOMS: atom_id res chain seq x y z
N LEU A 1 -20.11 -3.86 -9.49
CA LEU A 1 -18.78 -4.08 -10.03
C LEU A 1 -17.74 -3.59 -9.06
N SER A 2 -16.89 -4.50 -8.62
CA SER A 2 -15.79 -4.12 -7.77
C SER A 2 -14.59 -3.78 -8.65
N LYS A 3 -13.95 -2.67 -8.35
CA LYS A 3 -12.71 -2.28 -9.00
C LYS A 3 -11.57 -2.42 -8.01
N ARG A 4 -10.44 -2.87 -8.50
CA ARG A 4 -9.25 -2.99 -7.66
C ARG A 4 -8.52 -1.67 -7.66
N ILE A 5 -8.01 -1.31 -6.50
CA ILE A 5 -7.21 -0.09 -6.34
C ILE A 5 -5.79 -0.51 -6.04
N ARG A 6 -4.86 0.02 -6.85
CA ARG A 6 -3.45 -0.13 -6.58
C ARG A 6 -2.98 1.16 -5.91
N LEU A 7 -2.39 1.04 -4.75
CA LEU A 7 -1.90 2.21 -4.03
C LEU A 7 -0.66 2.76 -4.75
N ALA A 8 -0.75 4.03 -5.14
CA ALA A 8 0.29 4.67 -5.93
C ALA A 8 1.56 4.88 -5.12
N GLY A 9 2.69 4.74 -5.79
CA GLY A 9 3.99 5.10 -5.21
C GLY A 9 4.53 4.15 -4.17
N ILE A 10 3.90 3.00 -3.95
CA ILE A 10 4.37 2.04 -2.95
C ILE A 10 4.36 0.62 -3.48
N ASP A 11 5.15 -0.22 -2.81
CA ASP A 11 5.15 -1.65 -3.02
C ASP A 11 5.19 -2.31 -1.65
N THR A 12 4.52 -3.46 -1.52
CA THR A 12 4.47 -4.19 -0.26
C THR A 12 5.05 -5.58 -0.45
N PRO A 13 5.48 -6.22 0.66
CA PRO A 13 5.90 -7.62 0.56
C PRO A 13 4.76 -8.48 0.03
N GLU A 14 5.11 -9.53 -0.68
CA GLU A 14 4.13 -10.43 -1.28
C GLU A 14 3.49 -11.31 -0.21
N SER A 15 2.16 -11.40 -0.21
CA SER A 15 1.47 -12.30 0.69
C SER A 15 1.22 -13.66 0.06
N ARG A 16 1.35 -13.76 -1.26
CA ARG A 16 1.19 -15.01 -2.01
C ARG A 16 2.54 -15.44 -2.58
N THR A 17 3.39 -15.94 -1.72
CA THR A 17 4.73 -16.38 -2.11
C THR A 17 5.09 -17.61 -1.31
N LYS A 18 6.05 -18.37 -1.83
CA LYS A 18 6.59 -19.54 -1.12
C LYS A 18 7.60 -19.14 -0.06
N ASP A 19 8.11 -17.91 -0.11
CA ASP A 19 9.02 -17.40 0.89
C ASP A 19 8.24 -17.06 2.16
N GLU A 20 8.39 -17.88 3.18
CA GLU A 20 7.62 -17.74 4.41
C GLU A 20 7.87 -16.40 5.12
N TYR A 21 9.09 -15.90 5.04
CA TYR A 21 9.42 -14.63 5.68
C TYR A 21 8.70 -13.47 4.98
N GLU A 22 8.81 -13.42 3.66
CA GLU A 22 8.14 -12.37 2.89
C GLU A 22 6.63 -12.47 3.02
N LYS A 23 6.10 -13.69 3.02
CA LYS A 23 4.68 -13.93 3.17
C LYS A 23 4.15 -13.37 4.47
N LYS A 24 4.90 -13.58 5.56
CA LYS A 24 4.52 -13.06 6.86
C LYS A 24 4.41 -11.53 6.83
N LEU A 25 5.42 -10.88 6.26
CA LEU A 25 5.44 -9.42 6.17
C LEU A 25 4.33 -8.90 5.27
N GLY A 26 4.03 -9.62 4.19
CA GLY A 26 2.94 -9.25 3.30
C GLY A 26 1.58 -9.34 3.99
N LEU A 27 1.38 -10.38 4.78
CA LEU A 27 0.14 -10.53 5.53
C LEU A 27 0.00 -9.44 6.60
N GLU A 28 1.10 -9.05 7.22
CA GLU A 28 1.10 -7.96 8.19
C GLU A 28 0.71 -6.64 7.53
N SER A 29 1.23 -6.38 6.33
CA SER A 29 0.87 -5.16 5.60
C SER A 29 -0.61 -5.15 5.23
N LYS A 30 -1.14 -6.27 4.79
CA LYS A 30 -2.58 -6.39 4.49
C LYS A 30 -3.42 -6.13 5.73
N GLU A 31 -3.02 -6.69 6.85
CA GLU A 31 -3.76 -6.52 8.11
C GLU A 31 -3.73 -5.06 8.57
N TRP A 32 -2.58 -4.41 8.45
CA TRP A 32 -2.45 -2.99 8.80
C TRP A 32 -3.43 -2.16 7.97
N LEU A 33 -3.43 -2.39 6.67
CA LEU A 33 -4.32 -1.65 5.76
C LEU A 33 -5.78 -1.91 6.09
N LYS A 34 -6.13 -3.17 6.30
CA LYS A 34 -7.50 -3.56 6.63
C LYS A 34 -7.99 -2.85 7.87
N LYS A 35 -7.18 -2.85 8.92
CA LYS A 35 -7.58 -2.21 10.17
C LYS A 35 -7.80 -0.72 10.02
N HIS A 36 -6.94 -0.06 9.26
CA HIS A 36 -7.07 1.38 9.06
C HIS A 36 -8.33 1.71 8.25
N LEU A 37 -8.63 0.91 7.24
CA LEU A 37 -9.81 1.16 6.42
C LEU A 37 -11.11 0.82 7.16
N GLU A 38 -11.09 -0.24 7.96
CA GLU A 38 -12.27 -0.62 8.73
C GLU A 38 -12.66 0.43 9.77
N GLY A 39 -11.66 1.10 10.34
CA GLY A 39 -11.91 2.14 11.32
C GLY A 39 -12.20 3.50 10.72
N ALA A 40 -12.14 3.63 9.41
CA ALA A 40 -12.30 4.92 8.76
C ALA A 40 -13.77 5.30 8.64
N LYS A 41 -14.08 6.55 8.98
CA LYS A 41 -15.42 7.09 8.79
C LYS A 41 -15.58 7.74 7.44
N ASP A 42 -14.47 8.19 6.84
CA ASP A 42 -14.46 8.88 5.57
C ASP A 42 -13.24 8.42 4.79
N ILE A 43 -13.46 8.00 3.54
CA ILE A 43 -12.38 7.53 2.68
C ILE A 43 -12.43 8.30 1.38
N ILE A 44 -11.33 8.97 1.04
CA ILE A 44 -11.21 9.69 -0.22
C ILE A 44 -10.10 9.04 -1.04
N ILE A 45 -10.40 8.78 -2.31
CA ILE A 45 -9.44 8.23 -3.24
C ILE A 45 -9.09 9.31 -4.25
N LYS A 46 -7.80 9.67 -4.31
CA LYS A 46 -7.31 10.60 -5.32
C LYS A 46 -6.57 9.80 -6.37
N THR A 47 -7.13 9.71 -7.57
CA THR A 47 -6.48 9.02 -8.69
C THR A 47 -5.41 9.92 -9.27
N GLU A 48 -4.37 9.31 -9.85
CA GLU A 48 -3.24 10.09 -10.31
C GLU A 48 -3.57 10.94 -11.53
N LEU A 49 -4.02 10.31 -12.60
CA LEU A 49 -4.34 11.00 -13.83
C LEU A 49 -5.65 10.46 -14.37
N PRO A 50 -6.30 11.19 -15.30
CA PRO A 50 -7.56 10.68 -15.88
C PRO A 50 -7.44 9.27 -16.44
N ASP A 51 -6.26 8.91 -16.94
CA ASP A 51 -6.02 7.59 -17.52
C ASP A 51 -5.21 6.68 -16.61
N SER A 52 -5.35 6.85 -15.30
CA SER A 52 -4.57 6.09 -14.32
C SER A 52 -5.06 4.66 -14.14
N THR A 53 -5.94 4.20 -15.00
CA THR A 53 -6.41 2.82 -14.98
C THR A 53 -5.36 1.92 -15.61
N GLU A 54 -4.92 0.92 -14.87
CA GLU A 54 -3.96 -0.02 -15.38
C GLU A 54 -4.59 -0.99 -16.39
N LYS A 55 -3.70 -1.72 -17.09
CA LYS A 55 -4.03 -2.68 -18.12
C LYS A 55 -5.14 -3.66 -17.72
N TYR A 56 -5.23 -4.00 -16.44
CA TYR A 56 -6.20 -4.96 -15.95
C TYR A 56 -7.34 -4.32 -15.17
N GLY A 57 -7.59 -3.04 -15.43
CA GLY A 57 -8.72 -2.36 -14.84
C GLY A 57 -8.51 -1.87 -13.41
N ARG A 58 -7.27 -1.89 -12.92
CA ARG A 58 -6.99 -1.35 -11.58
C ARG A 58 -6.88 0.17 -11.63
N ILE A 59 -7.38 0.81 -10.60
CA ILE A 59 -7.25 2.25 -10.44
C ILE A 59 -6.03 2.53 -9.59
N ILE A 60 -5.16 3.42 -10.06
CA ILE A 60 -3.96 3.80 -9.32
C ILE A 60 -4.28 5.08 -8.55
N GLY A 61 -4.14 5.05 -7.25
CA GLY A 61 -4.52 6.20 -6.47
C GLY A 61 -3.91 6.26 -5.08
N HIS A 62 -4.20 7.38 -4.45
CA HIS A 62 -3.78 7.65 -3.07
C HIS A 62 -5.03 7.65 -2.20
N LEU A 63 -4.97 6.94 -1.07
CA LEU A 63 -6.09 6.86 -0.14
C LEU A 63 -5.87 7.81 1.04
N TYR A 64 -6.91 8.56 1.36
CA TYR A 64 -6.92 9.45 2.52
C TYR A 64 -8.11 9.07 3.39
N ILE A 65 -7.91 8.98 4.69
CA ILE A 65 -8.99 8.64 5.60
C ILE A 65 -9.17 9.74 6.64
N ASN A 66 -10.42 9.95 7.03
CA ASN A 66 -10.79 10.81 8.15
C ASN A 66 -10.21 12.24 8.07
N GLY A 67 -10.05 12.77 6.86
CA GLY A 67 -9.52 14.11 6.67
C GLY A 67 -8.03 14.27 6.99
N GLU A 68 -7.31 13.18 7.16
CA GLU A 68 -5.89 13.24 7.45
C GLU A 68 -5.11 13.76 6.25
N GLU A 69 -4.09 14.58 6.53
CA GLU A 69 -3.26 15.15 5.47
C GLU A 69 -2.38 14.12 4.78
N LEU A 70 -1.90 13.16 5.55
CA LEU A 70 -0.99 12.14 5.04
C LEU A 70 -1.79 10.97 4.49
N SER A 71 -1.51 10.60 3.25
CA SER A 71 -2.20 9.47 2.64
C SER A 71 -1.86 8.17 3.35
N ILE A 72 -2.76 7.19 3.23
CA ILE A 72 -2.51 5.84 3.73
C ILE A 72 -1.25 5.28 3.07
N ASN A 73 -1.03 5.59 1.78
CA ASN A 73 0.18 5.18 1.08
C ASN A 73 1.44 5.59 1.83
N ASN A 74 1.51 6.87 2.19
CA ASN A 74 2.68 7.39 2.91
C ASN A 74 2.76 6.88 4.33
N GLN A 75 1.63 6.68 4.99
CA GLN A 75 1.62 6.13 6.34
C GLN A 75 2.19 4.71 6.36
N MET A 76 1.86 3.91 5.35
CA MET A 76 2.41 2.56 5.25
C MET A 76 3.94 2.58 5.13
N ILE A 77 4.47 3.53 4.34
CA ILE A 77 5.92 3.67 4.21
C ILE A 77 6.54 4.07 5.54
N ASN A 78 5.96 5.08 6.18
CA ASN A 78 6.52 5.63 7.41
C ASN A 78 6.50 4.62 8.56
N GLU A 79 5.51 3.74 8.59
CA GLU A 79 5.38 2.76 9.66
C GLU A 79 6.01 1.41 9.35
N GLY A 80 6.64 1.29 8.18
CA GLY A 80 7.41 0.09 7.86
C GLY A 80 6.60 -1.05 7.28
N TYR A 81 5.53 -0.75 6.57
CA TYR A 81 4.69 -1.78 5.94
C TYR A 81 4.72 -1.72 4.42
N ALA A 82 5.41 -0.74 3.85
CA ALA A 82 5.55 -0.62 2.42
C ALA A 82 6.87 0.09 2.08
N TRP A 83 7.37 -0.16 0.89
CA TRP A 83 8.52 0.55 0.34
C TRP A 83 8.03 1.64 -0.60
N GLU A 84 8.82 2.70 -0.74
CA GLU A 84 8.59 3.64 -1.84
C GLU A 84 8.88 2.92 -3.15
N TYR A 85 8.04 3.17 -4.14
CA TYR A 85 8.19 2.51 -5.43
C TYR A 85 7.79 3.47 -6.55
N ASP A 86 8.69 3.69 -7.49
CA ASP A 86 8.49 4.64 -8.58
C ASP A 86 8.17 3.96 -9.92
N GLY A 87 7.96 2.65 -9.91
CA GLY A 87 7.70 1.89 -11.12
C GLY A 87 8.94 1.25 -11.72
N GLY A 88 10.10 1.48 -11.15
CA GLY A 88 11.33 0.87 -11.61
C GLY A 88 11.55 -0.53 -11.05
N THR A 89 12.80 -0.85 -10.79
CA THR A 89 13.14 -2.16 -10.23
C THR A 89 12.72 -2.26 -8.76
N LYS A 90 12.00 -3.32 -8.45
CA LYS A 90 11.59 -3.57 -7.07
C LYS A 90 12.79 -4.05 -6.25
N GLN A 91 13.03 -3.35 -5.15
CA GLN A 91 14.09 -3.74 -4.22
C GLN A 91 13.42 -4.16 -2.92
N LYS A 92 13.56 -5.44 -2.59
CA LYS A 92 12.91 -6.01 -1.42
C LYS A 92 13.86 -6.04 -0.24
N ASP A 93 14.10 -4.87 0.33
CA ASP A 93 14.97 -4.72 1.49
C ASP A 93 14.11 -4.76 2.77
N PHE A 94 13.96 -5.95 3.32
CA PHE A 94 13.13 -6.13 4.50
C PHE A 94 13.68 -5.41 5.73
N TRP A 95 14.98 -5.23 5.78
CA TRP A 95 15.59 -4.50 6.90
C TRP A 95 15.08 -3.07 6.95
N THR A 96 14.95 -2.44 5.79
CA THR A 96 14.41 -1.08 5.72
C THR A 96 12.99 -1.00 6.30
N LEU A 97 12.16 -1.99 5.99
CA LEU A 97 10.81 -2.01 6.56
C LEU A 97 10.86 -2.15 8.06
N LEU A 98 11.59 -3.14 8.55
CA LEU A 98 11.62 -3.45 9.98
C LEU A 98 12.24 -2.33 10.80
N SER A 99 13.21 -1.61 10.24
CA SER A 99 13.86 -0.51 10.95
C SER A 99 12.90 0.65 11.24
N LYS A 100 11.82 0.77 10.49
CA LYS A 100 10.81 1.81 10.71
C LYS A 100 9.73 1.39 11.71
N ARG A 101 9.64 0.11 11.99
CA ARG A 101 8.71 -0.40 12.99
C ARG A 101 9.35 -0.29 14.37
N LYS A 102 8.61 0.21 15.32
CA LYS A 102 9.12 0.38 16.69
C LYS A 102 8.33 -0.46 17.66
#